data_4ae25ba272c4defdab78feaa3b9727ba
#
_entry.id   4ae25ba272c4defdab78feaa3b9727ba
#
_cell.length_a   1.000
_cell.length_b   1.000
_cell.length_c   1.000
_cell.angle_alpha   90.00
_cell.angle_beta   90.00
_cell.angle_gamma   90.00
#
_symmetry.space_group_name_H-M   'P 1'
#
loop_
_entity.id
_entity.type
_entity.pdbx_description
1 polymer ?
#
loop_
_entity_poly.entity_id
_entity_poly.type
_entity_poly.pdbx_seq_one_letter_code
_entity_poly.pdbx_strand_id
1 'polypeptide(L)'
;MRFSLRPLIARCTLAVALPLAVVGTIAALTFTTAATSSVAHAQQMPPGAKQPGDFPHVKLTAGMFVIDAAVAANDADREQGLMYRTQLAPNEGMLFAFGENAVHCFWMKNTLIPLSIAFMRADGTITDIDEMQAETTNNHCPRNNGTYALEMSKGWFTTKGIKPGMKMQGLPPLQ
;
A
#
# COMPACT_ATOMS: atom_id res chain seq x y z
N MET A 1 -53.39 -24.75 -12.91
CA MET A 1 -54.08 -23.86 -13.85
C MET A 1 -53.04 -23.36 -14.87
N ARG A 2 -53.20 -23.78 -16.12
CA ARG A 2 -52.34 -23.39 -17.24
C ARG A 2 -52.95 -22.14 -17.87
N PHE A 3 -52.15 -21.08 -18.09
CA PHE A 3 -52.51 -20.04 -19.04
C PHE A 3 -51.37 -19.87 -20.06
N SER A 4 -51.75 -20.29 -21.27
CA SER A 4 -50.99 -20.08 -22.51
C SER A 4 -51.45 -18.77 -23.12
N LEU A 5 -50.57 -17.90 -23.57
CA LEU A 5 -50.85 -16.79 -24.44
C LEU A 5 -49.85 -16.73 -25.58
N ARG A 6 -50.37 -16.85 -26.77
CA ARG A 6 -49.71 -16.92 -28.08
C ARG A 6 -49.32 -15.52 -28.60
N PRO A 7 -48.44 -15.47 -29.60
CA PRO A 7 -47.89 -14.22 -30.11
C PRO A 7 -48.78 -13.61 -31.21
N LEU A 8 -48.82 -12.29 -31.24
CA LEU A 8 -49.35 -11.52 -32.38
C LEU A 8 -48.21 -11.14 -33.31
N ILE A 9 -48.29 -11.70 -34.53
CA ILE A 9 -47.48 -11.32 -35.69
C ILE A 9 -48.19 -10.16 -36.36
N ALA A 10 -47.55 -9.01 -36.44
CA ALA A 10 -47.98 -7.92 -37.32
C ALA A 10 -47.01 -7.82 -38.50
N ARG A 11 -47.49 -8.24 -39.65
CA ARG A 11 -46.88 -7.98 -40.95
C ARG A 11 -47.23 -6.55 -41.35
N CYS A 12 -46.25 -5.76 -41.76
CA CYS A 12 -46.47 -4.57 -42.53
C CYS A 12 -45.56 -4.55 -43.76
N THR A 13 -46.18 -4.35 -44.85
CA THR A 13 -45.79 -4.50 -46.25
C THR A 13 -44.82 -3.43 -46.73
N LEU A 14 -44.01 -3.81 -47.72
CA LEU A 14 -43.18 -2.99 -48.60
C LEU A 14 -43.84 -1.71 -49.12
N ALA A 15 -43.03 -0.66 -49.16
CA ALA A 15 -43.13 0.35 -50.21
C ALA A 15 -41.72 0.72 -50.67
N VAL A 16 -41.43 0.37 -51.92
CA VAL A 16 -40.22 0.75 -52.65
C VAL A 16 -40.45 2.13 -53.24
N ALA A 17 -39.57 3.07 -52.93
CA ALA A 17 -39.42 4.29 -53.70
C ALA A 17 -37.94 4.68 -53.74
N LEU A 18 -37.28 4.48 -54.88
CA LEU A 18 -36.09 5.25 -55.26
C LEU A 18 -36.57 6.62 -55.77
N PRO A 19 -35.86 7.72 -55.51
CA PRO A 19 -34.89 8.16 -56.49
C PRO A 19 -33.70 9.04 -55.97
N LEU A 20 -32.85 9.29 -56.90
CA LEU A 20 -31.84 10.34 -57.10
C LEU A 20 -30.59 10.34 -56.25
N ALA A 21 -29.53 10.02 -56.99
CA ALA A 21 -28.15 10.27 -56.68
C ALA A 21 -27.86 11.76 -56.43
N VAL A 22 -27.44 12.08 -55.20
CA VAL A 22 -26.71 13.32 -54.95
C VAL A 22 -25.30 12.89 -54.56
N VAL A 23 -24.36 13.13 -55.49
CA VAL A 23 -22.93 12.98 -55.25
C VAL A 23 -22.51 14.10 -54.30
N GLY A 24 -22.56 13.80 -53.02
CA GLY A 24 -21.98 14.65 -51.96
C GLY A 24 -20.65 14.08 -51.55
N THR A 25 -19.58 14.79 -51.88
CA THR A 25 -18.23 14.50 -51.37
C THR A 25 -18.20 14.64 -49.87
N ILE A 26 -18.30 13.52 -49.16
CA ILE A 26 -18.13 13.48 -47.71
C ILE A 26 -16.62 13.54 -47.46
N ALA A 27 -16.12 14.72 -47.08
CA ALA A 27 -14.80 14.85 -46.50
C ALA A 27 -14.79 14.10 -45.16
N ALA A 28 -14.21 12.92 -45.14
CA ALA A 28 -13.99 12.17 -43.90
C ALA A 28 -12.98 12.92 -43.03
N LEU A 29 -13.45 13.68 -42.05
CA LEU A 29 -12.66 14.19 -40.95
C LEU A 29 -12.29 12.99 -40.08
N THR A 30 -11.09 12.46 -40.32
CA THR A 30 -10.48 11.48 -39.40
C THR A 30 -10.06 12.20 -38.10
N PHE A 31 -10.91 12.12 -37.08
CA PHE A 31 -10.51 12.48 -35.72
C PHE A 31 -9.50 11.42 -35.24
N THR A 32 -8.22 11.73 -35.38
CA THR A 32 -7.16 11.01 -34.66
C THR A 32 -7.26 11.40 -33.18
N THR A 33 -7.94 10.59 -32.39
CA THR A 33 -7.85 10.65 -30.91
C THR A 33 -6.45 10.23 -30.52
N ALA A 34 -5.57 11.20 -30.29
CA ALA A 34 -4.31 10.95 -29.61
C ALA A 34 -4.63 10.47 -28.19
N ALA A 35 -4.57 9.16 -27.97
CA ALA A 35 -4.57 8.61 -26.63
C ALA A 35 -3.31 9.09 -25.92
N THR A 36 -3.43 10.13 -25.11
CA THR A 36 -2.39 10.52 -24.17
C THR A 36 -2.30 9.44 -23.12
N SER A 37 -1.42 8.47 -23.32
CA SER A 37 -1.03 7.53 -22.28
C SER A 37 -0.39 8.32 -21.16
N SER A 38 -1.13 8.58 -20.08
CA SER A 38 -0.57 9.06 -18.83
C SER A 38 0.36 7.96 -18.32
N VAL A 39 1.64 8.08 -18.62
CA VAL A 39 2.68 7.26 -17.98
C VAL A 39 2.65 7.68 -16.52
N ALA A 40 2.01 6.85 -15.67
CA ALA A 40 2.13 7.00 -14.24
C ALA A 40 3.62 7.01 -13.93
N HIS A 41 4.14 8.14 -13.47
CA HIS A 41 5.50 8.23 -12.95
C HIS A 41 5.53 7.36 -11.69
N ALA A 42 5.87 6.08 -11.85
CA ALA A 42 6.33 5.30 -10.71
C ALA A 42 7.51 6.09 -10.12
N GLN A 43 7.38 6.53 -8.88
CA GLN A 43 8.46 7.25 -8.20
C GLN A 43 9.67 6.32 -8.19
N GLN A 44 10.60 6.62 -9.05
CA GLN A 44 11.82 5.85 -9.20
C GLN A 44 12.65 6.03 -7.93
N MET A 45 13.09 4.92 -7.35
CA MET A 45 13.98 4.94 -6.19
C MET A 45 15.23 5.76 -6.54
N PRO A 46 15.61 6.77 -5.72
CA PRO A 46 16.77 7.60 -6.01
C PRO A 46 18.07 6.78 -6.00
N PRO A 47 19.09 7.22 -6.75
CA PRO A 47 20.40 6.57 -6.72
C PRO A 47 20.94 6.50 -5.29
N GLY A 48 21.41 5.30 -4.87
CA GLY A 48 21.95 5.06 -3.53
C GLY A 48 20.93 4.63 -2.47
N ALA A 49 19.63 4.65 -2.76
CA ALA A 49 18.64 4.07 -1.87
C ALA A 49 18.77 2.54 -1.86
N LYS A 50 18.70 1.96 -0.66
CA LYS A 50 18.79 0.51 -0.47
C LYS A 50 17.58 -0.22 -1.04
N GLN A 51 17.84 -1.32 -1.73
CA GLN A 51 16.80 -2.26 -2.15
C GLN A 51 16.30 -3.09 -0.94
N PRO A 52 15.13 -3.73 -1.06
CA PRO A 52 14.60 -4.58 0.01
C PRO A 52 15.61 -5.56 0.60
N GLY A 53 16.35 -6.26 -0.24
CA GLY A 53 17.31 -7.28 0.18
C GLY A 53 18.65 -6.76 0.70
N ASP A 54 18.86 -5.43 0.72
CA ASP A 54 20.11 -4.82 1.19
C ASP A 54 20.11 -4.57 2.71
N PHE A 55 18.94 -4.70 3.36
CA PHE A 55 18.82 -4.58 4.81
C PHE A 55 19.10 -5.92 5.50
N PRO A 56 19.73 -5.93 6.66
CA PRO A 56 19.74 -7.12 7.52
C PRO A 56 18.30 -7.52 7.87
N HIS A 57 18.07 -8.81 8.07
CA HIS A 57 16.74 -9.31 8.43
C HIS A 57 16.77 -10.00 9.80
N VAL A 58 15.66 -9.91 10.52
CA VAL A 58 15.43 -10.62 11.78
C VAL A 58 14.06 -11.28 11.78
N LYS A 59 13.95 -12.44 12.41
CA LYS A 59 12.66 -13.09 12.67
C LYS A 59 12.12 -12.65 14.01
N LEU A 60 10.99 -11.94 13.97
CA LEU A 60 10.26 -11.54 15.16
C LEU A 60 9.04 -12.45 15.35
N THR A 61 8.57 -12.56 16.58
CA THR A 61 7.32 -13.26 16.87
C THR A 61 6.39 -12.41 17.74
N ALA A 62 5.10 -12.42 17.38
CA ALA A 62 4.03 -11.82 18.15
C ALA A 62 2.91 -12.87 18.32
N GLY A 63 2.79 -13.46 19.51
CA GLY A 63 1.93 -14.62 19.71
C GLY A 63 2.36 -15.80 18.84
N MET A 64 1.47 -16.26 17.95
CA MET A 64 1.77 -17.36 17.01
C MET A 64 2.32 -16.90 15.65
N PHE A 65 2.41 -15.61 15.42
CA PHE A 65 2.80 -15.06 14.12
C PHE A 65 4.30 -14.81 14.06
N VAL A 66 4.91 -15.29 12.98
CA VAL A 66 6.33 -15.04 12.66
C VAL A 66 6.39 -13.94 11.60
N ILE A 67 7.23 -12.94 11.85
CA ILE A 67 7.43 -11.77 11.01
C ILE A 67 8.85 -11.81 10.48
N ASP A 68 9.02 -11.54 9.19
CA ASP A 68 10.31 -11.30 8.56
C ASP A 68 10.53 -9.79 8.49
N ALA A 69 11.33 -9.25 9.39
CA ALA A 69 11.54 -7.82 9.47
C ALA A 69 12.92 -7.43 8.95
N ALA A 70 12.96 -6.54 7.96
CA ALA A 70 14.16 -5.79 7.61
C ALA A 70 14.55 -4.90 8.80
N VAL A 71 15.84 -4.70 9.07
CA VAL A 71 16.30 -3.95 10.25
C VAL A 71 16.94 -2.64 9.83
N ALA A 72 16.38 -1.53 10.32
CA ALA A 72 16.92 -0.18 10.21
C ALA A 72 17.51 0.23 11.56
N ALA A 73 18.84 0.08 11.71
CA ALA A 73 19.53 0.31 12.98
C ALA A 73 20.44 1.54 12.98
N ASN A 74 20.78 2.12 11.82
CA ASN A 74 21.53 3.36 11.71
C ASN A 74 20.66 4.48 11.15
N ASP A 75 21.10 5.73 11.23
CA ASP A 75 20.32 6.91 10.86
C ASP A 75 19.88 6.88 9.39
N ALA A 76 20.78 6.54 8.47
CA ALA A 76 20.47 6.50 7.05
C ALA A 76 19.40 5.44 6.72
N ASP A 77 19.48 4.26 7.35
CA ASP A 77 18.50 3.20 7.18
C ASP A 77 17.15 3.57 7.80
N ARG A 78 17.15 4.23 8.97
CA ARG A 78 15.91 4.74 9.60
C ARG A 78 15.27 5.87 8.81
N GLU A 79 16.08 6.76 8.23
CA GLU A 79 15.57 7.85 7.37
C GLU A 79 14.93 7.30 6.08
N GLN A 80 15.53 6.30 5.47
CA GLN A 80 14.94 5.67 4.29
C GLN A 80 13.71 4.84 4.62
N GLY A 81 13.75 4.00 5.67
CA GLY A 81 12.64 3.14 6.06
C GLY A 81 12.07 2.33 4.88
N LEU A 82 10.75 2.32 4.76
CA LEU A 82 10.00 1.67 3.67
C LEU A 82 9.69 2.61 2.49
N MET A 83 10.38 3.74 2.36
CA MET A 83 10.22 4.63 1.21
C MET A 83 10.41 3.86 -0.11
N TYR A 84 9.64 4.26 -1.12
CA TYR A 84 9.63 3.72 -2.49
C TYR A 84 9.17 2.25 -2.60
N ARG A 85 8.74 1.63 -1.51
CA ARG A 85 8.15 0.29 -1.55
C ARG A 85 6.75 0.34 -2.14
N THR A 86 6.47 -0.54 -3.08
CA THR A 86 5.15 -0.69 -3.72
C THR A 86 4.32 -1.80 -3.10
N GLN A 87 4.95 -2.69 -2.34
CA GLN A 87 4.29 -3.79 -1.62
C GLN A 87 5.18 -4.36 -0.52
N LEU A 88 4.56 -5.05 0.42
CA LEU A 88 5.20 -5.96 1.39
C LEU A 88 4.60 -7.35 1.21
N ALA A 89 5.43 -8.39 1.34
CA ALA A 89 4.93 -9.76 1.41
C ALA A 89 4.12 -10.00 2.68
N PRO A 90 3.27 -11.04 2.74
CA PRO A 90 2.60 -11.41 3.97
C PRO A 90 3.60 -11.61 5.12
N ASN A 91 3.38 -10.94 6.25
CA ASN A 91 4.28 -10.94 7.41
C ASN A 91 5.70 -10.37 7.15
N GLU A 92 5.90 -9.63 6.09
CA GLU A 92 7.08 -8.78 5.88
C GLU A 92 6.85 -7.41 6.53
N GLY A 93 7.91 -6.84 7.12
CA GLY A 93 7.88 -5.52 7.74
C GLY A 93 9.27 -4.92 7.88
N MET A 94 9.36 -3.78 8.59
CA MET A 94 10.64 -3.16 8.93
C MET A 94 10.67 -2.81 10.41
N LEU A 95 11.70 -3.32 11.07
CA LEU A 95 12.03 -3.02 12.47
C LEU A 95 13.02 -1.86 12.52
N PHE A 96 12.61 -0.79 13.18
CA PHE A 96 13.48 0.33 13.54
C PHE A 96 14.04 0.10 14.94
N ALA A 97 15.36 0.06 15.06
CA ALA A 97 16.06 -0.05 16.33
C ALA A 97 16.75 1.27 16.65
N PHE A 98 16.45 1.84 17.82
CA PHE A 98 17.01 3.09 18.28
C PHE A 98 18.00 2.82 19.42
N GLY A 99 19.09 3.58 19.47
CA GLY A 99 20.08 3.48 20.57
C GLY A 99 19.61 4.11 21.88
N GLU A 100 18.49 4.82 21.86
CA GLU A 100 17.96 5.56 23.00
C GLU A 100 16.47 5.27 23.24
N ASN A 101 16.05 5.46 24.49
CA ASN A 101 14.65 5.34 24.88
C ASN A 101 13.99 6.73 24.84
N ALA A 102 13.40 7.08 23.71
CA ALA A 102 12.80 8.39 23.46
C ALA A 102 11.46 8.28 22.72
N VAL A 103 10.81 9.42 22.48
CA VAL A 103 9.68 9.52 21.57
C VAL A 103 10.22 9.65 20.15
N HIS A 104 10.07 8.58 19.36
CA HIS A 104 10.45 8.54 17.96
C HIS A 104 9.22 8.71 17.09
N CYS A 105 9.16 9.80 16.33
CA CYS A 105 8.04 10.10 15.44
C CYS A 105 8.36 9.65 14.02
N PHE A 106 7.32 9.23 13.29
CA PHE A 106 7.41 8.74 11.92
C PHE A 106 6.54 9.57 10.98
N TRP A 107 6.91 9.60 9.73
CA TRP A 107 6.15 10.18 8.63
C TRP A 107 6.07 9.18 7.48
N MET A 108 5.16 9.45 6.52
CA MET A 108 4.95 8.57 5.37
C MET A 108 5.43 9.20 4.05
N LYS A 109 6.33 10.21 4.13
CA LYS A 109 6.91 10.85 2.93
C LYS A 109 7.57 9.79 2.04
N ASN A 110 7.28 9.80 0.75
CA ASN A 110 7.78 8.84 -0.25
C ASN A 110 7.45 7.36 0.05
N THR A 111 6.58 7.06 1.01
CA THR A 111 6.12 5.70 1.31
C THR A 111 4.82 5.45 0.57
N LEU A 112 4.87 4.62 -0.48
CA LEU A 112 3.82 4.47 -1.49
C LEU A 112 2.66 3.58 -1.03
N ILE A 113 2.85 2.85 0.05
CA ILE A 113 1.86 1.91 0.62
C ILE A 113 1.41 2.37 2.00
N PRO A 114 0.14 2.20 2.35
CA PRO A 114 -0.32 2.48 3.71
C PRO A 114 0.21 1.43 4.69
N LEU A 115 0.62 1.88 5.88
CA LEU A 115 1.25 1.03 6.90
C LEU A 115 0.51 1.12 8.23
N SER A 116 0.78 0.14 9.10
CA SER A 116 0.54 0.21 10.54
C SER A 116 1.89 0.20 11.24
N ILE A 117 2.03 0.98 12.30
CA ILE A 117 3.25 1.02 13.12
C ILE A 117 2.94 0.62 14.57
N ALA A 118 3.78 -0.25 15.14
CA ALA A 118 3.75 -0.58 16.56
C ALA A 118 5.02 -0.06 17.24
N PHE A 119 4.86 0.74 18.28
CA PHE A 119 5.96 1.25 19.10
C PHE A 119 6.18 0.34 20.30
N MET A 120 7.45 0.11 20.66
CA MET A 120 7.82 -0.88 21.67
C MET A 120 8.92 -0.38 22.60
N ARG A 121 8.85 -0.85 23.85
CA ARG A 121 9.93 -0.71 24.82
C ARG A 121 11.07 -1.68 24.51
N ALA A 122 12.20 -1.52 25.21
CA ALA A 122 13.36 -2.39 25.09
C ALA A 122 13.06 -3.87 25.39
N ASP A 123 12.07 -4.14 26.24
CA ASP A 123 11.64 -5.50 26.59
C ASP A 123 10.65 -6.12 25.57
N GLY A 124 10.40 -5.41 24.47
CA GLY A 124 9.47 -5.83 23.41
C GLY A 124 8.00 -5.55 23.70
N THR A 125 7.66 -4.95 24.83
CA THR A 125 6.25 -4.60 25.13
C THR A 125 5.76 -3.52 24.18
N ILE A 126 4.71 -3.81 23.42
CA ILE A 126 4.04 -2.85 22.55
C ILE A 126 3.33 -1.81 23.41
N THR A 127 3.63 -0.54 23.19
CA THR A 127 3.03 0.59 23.93
C THR A 127 1.89 1.24 23.18
N ASP A 128 2.08 1.43 21.87
CA ASP A 128 1.14 2.12 21.00
C ASP A 128 1.13 1.44 19.63
N ILE A 129 -0.01 1.54 18.91
CA ILE A 129 -0.15 1.15 17.52
C ILE A 129 -0.88 2.29 16.81
N ASP A 130 -0.41 2.69 15.62
CA ASP A 130 -1.04 3.69 14.79
C ASP A 130 -1.17 3.23 13.34
N GLU A 131 -2.14 3.80 12.62
CA GLU A 131 -2.43 3.52 11.21
C GLU A 131 -2.01 4.72 10.36
N MET A 132 -1.14 4.50 9.39
CA MET A 132 -0.51 5.54 8.60
C MET A 132 -0.96 5.48 7.14
N GLN A 133 -1.33 6.63 6.58
CA GLN A 133 -1.69 6.75 5.16
C GLN A 133 -0.46 6.99 4.31
N ALA A 134 -0.42 6.37 3.12
CA ALA A 134 0.66 6.56 2.17
C ALA A 134 0.87 8.04 1.83
N GLU A 135 2.13 8.43 1.59
CA GLU A 135 2.56 9.73 1.08
C GLU A 135 2.16 10.95 1.94
N THR A 136 1.77 10.75 3.21
CA THR A 136 1.49 11.84 4.13
C THR A 136 2.76 12.31 4.88
N THR A 137 2.76 13.57 5.32
CA THR A 137 3.90 14.16 6.04
C THR A 137 3.56 14.55 7.47
N ASN A 138 2.36 14.25 7.96
CA ASN A 138 2.02 14.39 9.36
C ASN A 138 2.81 13.38 10.21
N ASN A 139 3.17 13.80 11.41
CA ASN A 139 3.92 12.95 12.34
C ASN A 139 3.01 11.95 13.05
N HIS A 140 3.47 10.71 13.10
CA HIS A 140 2.91 9.64 13.90
C HIS A 140 3.85 9.37 15.08
N CYS A 141 3.46 9.84 16.27
CA CYS A 141 4.28 9.78 17.47
C CYS A 141 3.63 8.90 18.53
N PRO A 142 4.40 8.05 19.24
CA PRO A 142 3.87 7.31 20.37
C PRO A 142 3.62 8.25 21.57
N ARG A 143 2.73 7.84 22.46
CA ARG A 143 2.49 8.56 23.72
C ARG A 143 3.59 8.34 24.76
N ASN A 144 4.35 7.26 24.61
CA ASN A 144 5.37 6.83 25.54
C ASN A 144 6.72 6.68 24.82
N ASN A 145 7.81 6.84 25.57
CA ASN A 145 9.12 6.52 25.05
C ASN A 145 9.22 5.04 24.64
N GLY A 146 10.02 4.78 23.62
CA GLY A 146 10.30 3.45 23.11
C GLY A 146 11.72 3.36 22.54
N THR A 147 12.17 2.15 22.28
CA THR A 147 13.48 1.84 21.69
C THR A 147 13.34 1.11 20.36
N TYR A 148 12.16 0.63 20.05
CA TYR A 148 11.85 -0.04 18.78
C TYR A 148 10.53 0.45 18.21
N ALA A 149 10.44 0.40 16.89
CA ALA A 149 9.18 0.48 16.17
C ALA A 149 9.13 -0.58 15.07
N LEU A 150 7.96 -1.13 14.78
CA LEU A 150 7.76 -2.12 13.72
C LEU A 150 6.67 -1.62 12.77
N GLU A 151 7.04 -1.43 11.51
CA GLU A 151 6.10 -1.14 10.42
C GLU A 151 5.70 -2.42 9.71
N MET A 152 4.40 -2.55 9.46
CA MET A 152 3.75 -3.66 8.75
C MET A 152 2.74 -3.10 7.74
N SER A 153 2.26 -3.93 6.82
CA SER A 153 1.12 -3.55 5.98
C SER A 153 -0.06 -3.07 6.81
N LYS A 154 -0.77 -2.05 6.34
CA LYS A 154 -1.91 -1.46 7.07
C LYS A 154 -2.92 -2.51 7.52
N GLY A 155 -3.34 -2.41 8.78
CA GLY A 155 -4.30 -3.32 9.40
C GLY A 155 -3.71 -4.67 9.85
N TRP A 156 -2.41 -4.91 9.67
CA TRP A 156 -1.80 -6.19 10.02
C TRP A 156 -1.97 -6.53 11.51
N PHE A 157 -1.66 -5.59 12.41
CA PHE A 157 -1.79 -5.81 13.85
C PHE A 157 -3.24 -6.11 14.26
N THR A 158 -4.19 -5.32 13.78
CA THR A 158 -5.61 -5.50 14.06
C THR A 158 -6.13 -6.84 13.56
N THR A 159 -5.78 -7.22 12.32
CA THR A 159 -6.19 -8.49 11.72
C THR A 159 -5.63 -9.70 12.48
N LYS A 160 -4.44 -9.56 13.07
CA LYS A 160 -3.79 -10.60 13.86
C LYS A 160 -4.14 -10.56 15.36
N GLY A 161 -4.97 -9.59 15.78
CA GLY A 161 -5.35 -9.42 17.18
C GLY A 161 -4.20 -8.94 18.09
N ILE A 162 -3.15 -8.37 17.46
CA ILE A 162 -2.01 -7.80 18.18
C ILE A 162 -2.39 -6.41 18.68
N LYS A 163 -2.10 -6.12 19.95
CA LYS A 163 -2.53 -4.89 20.62
C LYS A 163 -1.51 -4.40 21.66
N PRO A 164 -1.57 -3.14 22.08
CA PRO A 164 -0.75 -2.63 23.19
C PRO A 164 -0.84 -3.54 24.43
N GLY A 165 0.29 -3.71 25.11
CA GLY A 165 0.49 -4.63 26.24
C GLY A 165 0.99 -6.02 25.85
N MET A 166 0.88 -6.44 24.58
CA MET A 166 1.49 -7.67 24.10
C MET A 166 2.99 -7.51 23.88
N LYS A 167 3.71 -8.63 23.83
CA LYS A 167 5.16 -8.64 23.61
C LYS A 167 5.54 -9.15 22.23
N MET A 168 6.45 -8.41 21.61
CA MET A 168 7.25 -8.85 20.47
C MET A 168 8.50 -9.55 21.00
N GLN A 169 8.86 -10.67 20.40
CA GLN A 169 10.06 -11.44 20.73
C GLN A 169 11.02 -11.49 19.54
N GLY A 170 12.28 -11.80 19.78
CA GLY A 170 13.30 -11.88 18.73
C GLY A 170 13.93 -10.53 18.37
N LEU A 171 13.70 -9.49 19.18
CA LEU A 171 14.32 -8.18 18.97
C LEU A 171 15.85 -8.29 19.05
N PRO A 172 16.61 -7.66 18.13
CA PRO A 172 18.05 -7.62 18.20
C PRO A 172 18.50 -6.77 19.40
N PRO A 173 19.71 -6.97 19.94
CA PRO A 173 20.26 -6.08 20.95
C PRO A 173 20.40 -4.66 20.40
N LEU A 174 20.22 -3.68 21.26
CA LEU A 174 20.48 -2.27 20.93
C LEU A 174 22.00 -2.07 20.81
N GLN A 175 22.42 -1.34 19.80
CA GLN A 175 23.82 -0.97 19.57
C GLN A 175 24.13 0.40 20.19
#